data_da38b70d813d9211636b5c9e6caeb150
#
_entry.id   da38b70d813d9211636b5c9e6caeb150
#
_cell.length_a   1.000
_cell.length_b   1.000
_cell.length_c   1.000
_cell.angle_alpha   90.00
_cell.angle_beta   90.00
_cell.angle_gamma   90.00
#
_symmetry.space_group_name_H-M   'P 1'
#
loop_
_entity.id
_entity.type
_entity.pdbx_description
1 polymer ?
#
loop_
_entity_poly.entity_id
_entity_poly.type
_entity_poly.pdbx_seq_one_letter_code
_entity_poly.pdbx_strand_id
1 'polypeptide(L)'
;MEKLGIGAVLSPGSYHIGAQLDYPVSIGDYASTSGPDKPVIATMFRYPHTNNQGLTAKEQYRRARHELLSTTFETIERNVRIQLVSMLGSAGFDPARGILGITVNCWAHGYAYDMSSHALFDQVYEDTEDVRYLHMQARKRFGRITIANADSAASAMLEAAVEQGYRAITELPV
;
A
#
# COMPACT_ATOMS: atom_id res chain seq x y z
N MET A 1 18.78 10.22 -7.06
CA MET A 1 18.89 9.21 -5.98
C MET A 1 20.02 8.24 -6.31
N GLU A 2 19.99 7.53 -7.40
CA GLU A 2 20.98 6.51 -7.76
C GLU A 2 22.43 7.08 -7.82
N LYS A 3 22.65 8.24 -8.43
CA LYS A 3 23.97 8.93 -8.42
C LYS A 3 24.49 9.27 -7.02
N LEU A 4 23.61 9.32 -6.02
CA LEU A 4 23.97 9.52 -4.62
C LEU A 4 24.13 8.19 -3.85
N GLY A 5 23.99 7.05 -4.53
CA GLY A 5 23.99 5.74 -3.91
C GLY A 5 22.77 5.47 -3.01
N ILE A 6 21.64 6.18 -3.24
CA ILE A 6 20.47 6.11 -2.40
C ILE A 6 19.33 5.44 -3.18
N GLY A 7 18.88 4.27 -2.75
CA GLY A 7 17.75 3.54 -3.32
C GLY A 7 16.40 3.97 -2.77
N ALA A 8 16.36 4.43 -1.52
CA ALA A 8 15.14 4.87 -0.86
C ALA A 8 15.41 6.04 0.09
N VAL A 9 14.41 6.89 0.26
CA VAL A 9 14.41 7.99 1.23
C VAL A 9 13.09 7.97 1.99
N LEU A 10 13.16 8.00 3.30
CA LEU A 10 12.00 8.20 4.17
C LEU A 10 11.93 9.67 4.59
N SER A 11 10.73 10.22 4.53
CA SER A 11 10.43 11.61 4.89
C SER A 11 9.18 11.66 5.79
N PRO A 12 9.30 11.24 7.05
CA PRO A 12 8.18 11.29 7.99
C PRO A 12 7.66 12.73 8.13
N GLY A 13 6.34 12.89 8.13
CA GLY A 13 5.70 14.20 8.21
C GLY A 13 5.60 14.98 6.89
N SER A 14 6.17 14.49 5.80
CA SER A 14 5.98 15.04 4.46
C SER A 14 4.67 14.55 3.83
N TYR A 15 4.27 15.16 2.71
CA TYR A 15 3.05 14.76 1.98
C TYR A 15 3.10 13.29 1.55
N HIS A 16 4.23 12.82 1.01
CA HIS A 16 4.53 11.39 0.84
C HIS A 16 5.56 10.98 1.89
N ILE A 17 5.34 9.87 2.53
CA ILE A 17 6.22 9.38 3.61
C ILE A 17 7.57 8.87 3.13
N GLY A 18 7.72 8.65 1.84
CA GLY A 18 8.98 8.20 1.25
C GLY A 18 8.94 8.18 -0.26
N ALA A 19 10.12 8.05 -0.83
CA ALA A 19 10.39 7.79 -2.24
C ALA A 19 11.37 6.64 -2.36
N GLN A 20 11.07 5.67 -3.20
CA GLN A 20 11.90 4.50 -3.43
C GLN A 20 12.11 4.31 -4.93
N LEU A 21 13.35 4.03 -5.33
CA LEU A 21 13.62 3.54 -6.68
C LEU A 21 13.18 2.09 -6.77
N ASP A 22 12.41 1.78 -7.80
CA ASP A 22 12.02 0.41 -8.06
C ASP A 22 13.23 -0.40 -8.50
N TYR A 23 13.38 -1.61 -8.00
CA TYR A 23 14.45 -2.50 -8.39
C TYR A 23 14.23 -2.98 -9.83
N PRO A 24 15.29 -2.96 -10.66
CA PRO A 24 15.19 -3.50 -11.99
C PRO A 24 14.92 -5.01 -11.93
N VAL A 25 13.80 -5.43 -12.53
CA VAL A 25 13.46 -6.85 -12.65
C VAL A 25 13.42 -7.22 -14.11
N SER A 26 14.23 -8.20 -14.50
CA SER A 26 14.23 -8.79 -15.84
C SER A 26 13.55 -10.16 -15.78
N ILE A 27 12.55 -10.39 -16.63
CA ILE A 27 11.77 -11.63 -16.67
C ILE A 27 11.61 -12.08 -18.11
N GLY A 28 12.02 -13.29 -18.41
CA GLY A 28 12.02 -13.81 -19.78
C GLY A 28 12.85 -12.93 -20.71
N ASP A 29 12.28 -12.51 -21.83
CA ASP A 29 12.94 -11.65 -22.81
C ASP A 29 12.90 -10.15 -22.46
N TYR A 30 12.20 -9.79 -21.37
CA TYR A 30 12.16 -8.42 -20.89
C TYR A 30 13.41 -8.09 -20.08
N ALA A 31 14.18 -7.11 -20.55
CA ALA A 31 15.31 -6.56 -19.83
C ALA A 31 14.94 -5.18 -19.25
N SER A 32 14.94 -5.07 -17.93
CA SER A 32 14.72 -3.80 -17.24
C SER A 32 15.87 -2.82 -17.53
N THR A 33 15.51 -1.54 -17.70
CA THR A 33 16.51 -0.48 -17.76
C THR A 33 17.05 -0.19 -16.35
N SER A 34 18.37 -0.11 -16.22
CA SER A 34 19.04 0.25 -14.97
C SER A 34 20.24 1.14 -15.26
N GLY A 35 20.59 1.95 -14.28
CA GLY A 35 21.76 2.83 -14.33
C GLY A 35 21.39 4.31 -14.19
N PRO A 36 22.33 5.13 -13.66
CA PRO A 36 22.08 6.52 -13.26
C PRO A 36 21.75 7.47 -14.42
N ASP A 37 22.03 7.05 -15.65
CA ASP A 37 21.80 7.85 -16.86
C ASP A 37 20.57 7.37 -17.67
N LYS A 38 19.82 6.42 -17.13
CA LYS A 38 18.61 5.88 -17.75
C LYS A 38 17.36 6.25 -16.95
N PRO A 39 16.19 6.34 -17.61
CA PRO A 39 14.93 6.49 -16.89
C PRO A 39 14.71 5.34 -15.91
N VAL A 40 14.21 5.67 -14.72
CA VAL A 40 13.91 4.73 -13.66
C VAL A 40 12.53 5.07 -13.09
N ILE A 41 11.83 4.07 -12.59
CA ILE A 41 10.59 4.28 -11.84
C ILE A 41 10.95 4.61 -10.39
N ALA A 42 10.31 5.65 -9.86
CA ALA A 42 10.36 5.97 -8.44
C ALA A 42 8.95 5.90 -7.87
N THR A 43 8.77 5.05 -6.89
CA THR A 43 7.49 4.90 -6.18
C THR A 43 7.47 5.79 -4.95
N MET A 44 6.43 6.61 -4.82
CA MET A 44 6.18 7.45 -3.65
C MET A 44 4.90 7.01 -2.95
N PHE A 45 4.96 6.88 -1.63
CA PHE A 45 3.86 6.37 -0.82
C PHE A 45 3.21 7.47 0.00
N ARG A 46 1.89 7.50 0.00
CA ARG A 46 1.08 8.36 0.86
C ARG A 46 0.03 7.51 1.59
N TYR A 47 0.01 7.64 2.91
CA TYR A 47 -1.02 7.06 3.76
C TYR A 47 -1.73 8.20 4.49
N PRO A 48 -2.82 8.74 3.94
CA PRO A 48 -3.58 9.79 4.61
C PRO A 48 -4.11 9.27 5.94
N HIS A 49 -3.88 10.02 6.98
CA HIS A 49 -4.47 9.77 8.29
C HIS A 49 -4.72 11.09 8.98
N THR A 50 -5.74 11.14 9.80
CA THR A 50 -6.13 12.33 10.52
C THR A 50 -5.98 12.08 12.01
N ASN A 51 -5.03 12.77 12.65
CA ASN A 51 -4.88 12.75 14.11
C ASN A 51 -5.81 13.78 14.74
N ASN A 52 -7.08 13.45 14.83
CA ASN A 52 -8.07 14.31 15.49
C ASN A 52 -8.58 13.61 16.75
N GLN A 53 -8.16 14.08 17.91
CA GLN A 53 -8.51 13.51 19.21
C GLN A 53 -10.02 13.52 19.53
N GLY A 54 -10.80 14.35 18.84
CA GLY A 54 -12.25 14.38 18.99
C GLY A 54 -13.02 13.34 18.17
N LEU A 55 -12.31 12.51 17.39
CA LEU A 55 -12.91 11.51 16.51
C LEU A 55 -12.49 10.10 16.93
N THR A 56 -13.41 9.15 16.77
CA THR A 56 -13.06 7.73 16.87
C THR A 56 -12.08 7.34 15.77
N ALA A 57 -11.31 6.28 15.97
CA ALA A 57 -10.40 5.76 14.96
C ALA A 57 -11.12 5.47 13.63
N LYS A 58 -12.30 4.87 13.67
CA LYS A 58 -13.13 4.58 12.49
C LYS A 58 -13.51 5.85 11.72
N GLU A 59 -13.82 6.94 12.40
CA GLU A 59 -14.14 8.22 11.77
C GLU A 59 -12.89 8.86 11.15
N GLN A 60 -11.73 8.75 11.81
CA GLN A 60 -10.46 9.23 11.28
C GLN A 60 -10.09 8.51 9.98
N TYR A 61 -10.22 7.18 9.91
CA TYR A 61 -9.99 6.40 8.69
C TYR A 61 -10.97 6.74 7.57
N ARG A 62 -12.26 6.95 7.89
CA ARG A 62 -13.25 7.39 6.91
C ARG A 62 -12.90 8.75 6.31
N ARG A 63 -12.43 9.69 7.12
CA ARG A 63 -11.97 11.00 6.66
C ARG A 63 -10.72 10.91 5.80
N ALA A 64 -9.73 10.13 6.22
CA ALA A 64 -8.52 9.90 5.47
C ALA A 64 -8.81 9.26 4.10
N ARG A 65 -9.72 8.29 4.05
CA ARG A 65 -10.18 7.71 2.80
C ARG A 65 -10.90 8.73 1.91
N HIS A 66 -11.77 9.56 2.47
CA HIS A 66 -12.44 10.61 1.73
C HIS A 66 -11.45 11.60 1.16
N GLU A 67 -10.47 12.06 1.94
CA GLU A 67 -9.37 12.90 1.49
C GLU A 67 -8.63 12.28 0.32
N LEU A 68 -8.23 11.00 0.44
CA LEU A 68 -7.51 10.29 -0.61
C LEU A 68 -8.30 10.28 -1.93
N LEU A 69 -9.59 9.93 -1.87
CA LEU A 69 -10.43 9.77 -3.06
C LEU A 69 -10.89 11.11 -3.66
N SER A 70 -10.90 12.19 -2.88
CA SER A 70 -11.26 13.53 -3.33
C SER A 70 -10.09 14.39 -3.77
N THR A 71 -8.85 13.94 -3.52
CA THR A 71 -7.65 14.67 -3.94
C THR A 71 -7.45 14.56 -5.45
N THR A 72 -7.36 15.68 -6.14
CA THR A 72 -7.18 15.70 -7.59
C THR A 72 -5.76 15.30 -8.00
N PHE A 73 -5.64 14.79 -9.24
CA PHE A 73 -4.33 14.44 -9.81
C PHE A 73 -3.36 15.62 -9.78
N GLU A 74 -3.81 16.83 -10.14
CA GLU A 74 -2.99 18.04 -10.17
C GLU A 74 -2.45 18.38 -8.78
N THR A 75 -3.23 18.13 -7.73
CA THR A 75 -2.78 18.32 -6.36
C THR A 75 -1.70 17.31 -5.98
N ILE A 76 -1.87 16.05 -6.34
CA ILE A 76 -0.88 15.01 -6.09
C ILE A 76 0.40 15.28 -6.88
N GLU A 77 0.29 15.56 -8.17
CA GLU A 77 1.42 15.88 -9.05
C GLU A 77 2.25 17.05 -8.50
N ARG A 78 1.58 18.14 -8.12
CA ARG A 78 2.25 19.31 -7.53
C ARG A 78 3.03 18.94 -6.27
N ASN A 79 2.46 18.16 -5.39
CA ASN A 79 3.12 17.72 -4.15
C ASN A 79 4.30 16.78 -4.44
N VAL A 80 4.18 15.87 -5.41
CA VAL A 80 5.29 15.03 -5.88
C VAL A 80 6.46 15.90 -6.34
N ARG A 81 6.20 16.89 -7.21
CA ARG A 81 7.23 17.78 -7.76
C ARG A 81 7.90 18.61 -6.66
N ILE A 82 7.12 19.22 -5.77
CA ILE A 82 7.64 20.02 -4.64
C ILE A 82 8.51 19.16 -3.73
N GLN A 83 8.05 17.99 -3.38
CA GLN A 83 8.78 17.10 -2.47
C GLN A 83 10.06 16.59 -3.09
N LEU A 84 10.07 16.17 -4.35
CA LEU A 84 11.28 15.75 -5.04
C LEU A 84 12.29 16.88 -5.18
N VAL A 85 11.87 18.12 -5.44
CA VAL A 85 12.76 19.29 -5.43
C VAL A 85 13.34 19.53 -4.04
N SER A 86 12.52 19.44 -2.98
CA SER A 86 13.00 19.57 -1.61
C SER A 86 14.06 18.54 -1.24
N MET A 87 13.89 17.30 -1.72
CA MET A 87 14.80 16.21 -1.40
C MET A 87 16.06 16.18 -2.26
N LEU A 88 15.96 16.54 -3.53
CA LEU A 88 17.00 16.29 -4.54
C LEU A 88 17.48 17.56 -5.26
N GLY A 89 16.85 18.71 -5.02
CA GLY A 89 17.19 19.96 -5.72
C GLY A 89 18.61 20.42 -5.45
N SER A 90 19.12 20.24 -4.24
CA SER A 90 20.52 20.53 -3.89
C SER A 90 21.52 19.65 -4.64
N ALA A 91 21.09 18.48 -5.12
CA ALA A 91 21.88 17.59 -5.98
C ALA A 91 21.64 17.82 -7.48
N GLY A 92 21.00 18.94 -7.85
CA GLY A 92 20.80 19.34 -9.24
C GLY A 92 19.55 18.72 -9.91
N PHE A 93 18.62 18.18 -9.16
CA PHE A 93 17.38 17.65 -9.73
C PHE A 93 16.46 18.79 -10.19
N ASP A 94 16.07 18.76 -11.46
CA ASP A 94 15.10 19.65 -12.08
C ASP A 94 13.84 18.85 -12.44
N PRO A 95 12.67 19.11 -11.81
CA PRO A 95 11.45 18.36 -12.05
C PRO A 95 10.89 18.52 -13.47
N ALA A 96 11.20 19.63 -14.15
CA ALA A 96 10.76 19.85 -15.53
C ALA A 96 11.47 18.91 -16.53
N ARG A 97 12.69 18.54 -16.22
CA ARG A 97 13.53 17.66 -17.07
C ARG A 97 13.62 16.24 -16.56
N GLY A 98 13.53 16.06 -15.24
CA GLY A 98 13.76 14.78 -14.58
C GLY A 98 12.51 13.92 -14.44
N ILE A 99 11.29 14.48 -14.58
CA ILE A 99 10.03 13.73 -14.47
C ILE A 99 9.43 13.57 -15.87
N LEU A 100 9.49 12.36 -16.40
CA LEU A 100 8.94 12.03 -17.72
C LEU A 100 7.44 11.74 -17.70
N GLY A 101 6.93 11.26 -16.56
CA GLY A 101 5.51 10.98 -16.37
C GLY A 101 5.22 10.67 -14.91
N ILE A 102 3.96 10.78 -14.54
CA ILE A 102 3.46 10.46 -13.21
C ILE A 102 2.18 9.63 -13.39
N THR A 103 2.10 8.52 -12.69
CA THR A 103 0.87 7.75 -12.50
C THR A 103 0.50 7.74 -11.03
N VAL A 104 -0.79 7.72 -10.74
CA VAL A 104 -1.31 7.68 -9.38
C VAL A 104 -2.25 6.51 -9.22
N ASN A 105 -1.93 5.60 -8.32
CA ASN A 105 -2.77 4.48 -7.95
C ASN A 105 -3.36 4.74 -6.57
N CYS A 106 -4.68 4.87 -6.50
CA CYS A 106 -5.41 5.09 -5.26
C CYS A 106 -6.08 3.79 -4.81
N TRP A 107 -5.72 3.33 -3.63
CA TRP A 107 -6.30 2.15 -2.99
C TRP A 107 -7.25 2.62 -1.89
N ALA A 108 -8.54 2.50 -2.13
CA ALA A 108 -9.57 2.95 -1.18
C ALA A 108 -9.58 2.13 0.13
N HIS A 109 -9.06 0.92 0.08
CA HIS A 109 -8.88 -0.01 1.18
C HIS A 109 -7.49 -0.62 1.06
N GLY A 110 -6.65 -0.39 1.99
CA GLY A 110 -5.30 -0.94 2.12
C GLY A 110 -4.88 -0.79 3.58
N TYR A 111 -4.14 -1.67 4.11
CA TYR A 111 -3.78 -2.98 3.60
C TYR A 111 -4.94 -4.00 3.63
N ALA A 112 -4.62 -5.32 3.53
CA ALA A 112 -5.55 -6.36 3.90
C ALA A 112 -5.99 -6.17 5.36
N TYR A 113 -7.20 -6.62 5.68
CA TYR A 113 -7.68 -6.74 7.05
C TYR A 113 -6.69 -7.56 7.88
N ASP A 114 -6.28 -7.09 9.03
CA ASP A 114 -5.36 -7.80 9.90
C ASP A 114 -5.78 -7.72 11.38
N MET A 115 -5.15 -8.54 12.22
CA MET A 115 -5.48 -8.62 13.64
C MET A 115 -5.28 -7.30 14.39
N SER A 116 -4.38 -6.44 13.97
CA SER A 116 -4.15 -5.13 14.57
C SER A 116 -5.32 -4.17 14.31
N SER A 117 -6.10 -4.41 13.27
CA SER A 117 -7.28 -3.62 12.92
C SER A 117 -8.52 -3.97 13.75
N HIS A 118 -8.53 -5.09 14.49
CA HIS A 118 -9.72 -5.54 15.24
C HIS A 118 -10.21 -4.52 16.25
N ALA A 119 -9.29 -3.88 16.97
CA ALA A 119 -9.64 -2.82 17.92
C ALA A 119 -10.33 -1.61 17.27
N LEU A 120 -10.27 -1.46 15.95
CA LEU A 120 -10.87 -0.38 15.19
C LEU A 120 -12.29 -0.71 14.71
N PHE A 121 -12.56 -1.97 14.46
CA PHE A 121 -13.78 -2.41 13.79
C PHE A 121 -14.62 -3.38 14.59
N ASP A 122 -13.98 -4.24 15.39
CA ASP A 122 -14.60 -5.36 16.04
C ASP A 122 -14.19 -5.53 17.50
N GLN A 123 -14.89 -6.39 18.18
CA GLN A 123 -14.50 -6.85 19.49
C GLN A 123 -13.28 -7.77 19.38
N VAL A 124 -12.30 -7.57 20.26
CA VAL A 124 -11.11 -8.43 20.36
C VAL A 124 -11.44 -9.65 21.22
N TYR A 125 -11.07 -10.82 20.74
CA TYR A 125 -11.18 -12.10 21.45
C TYR A 125 -9.80 -12.64 21.79
N GLU A 126 -9.68 -13.47 22.82
CA GLU A 126 -8.40 -14.03 23.27
C GLU A 126 -7.80 -14.98 22.23
N ASP A 127 -8.65 -15.80 21.60
CA ASP A 127 -8.21 -16.71 20.53
C ASP A 127 -8.27 -15.99 19.18
N THR A 128 -7.18 -15.98 18.45
CA THR A 128 -7.03 -15.38 17.12
C THR A 128 -7.84 -16.11 16.03
N GLU A 129 -8.25 -17.36 16.29
CA GLU A 129 -9.11 -18.17 15.42
C GLU A 129 -10.56 -18.27 15.92
N ASP A 130 -10.96 -17.39 16.84
CA ASP A 130 -12.34 -17.38 17.34
C ASP A 130 -13.33 -17.22 16.19
N VAL A 131 -14.31 -18.11 16.14
CA VAL A 131 -15.33 -18.16 15.08
C VAL A 131 -16.20 -16.92 14.97
N ARG A 132 -16.17 -16.05 15.97
CA ARG A 132 -16.90 -14.77 15.98
C ARG A 132 -16.22 -13.70 15.14
N TYR A 133 -14.93 -13.84 14.84
CA TYR A 133 -14.24 -12.90 13.95
C TYR A 133 -14.78 -12.96 12.53
N LEU A 134 -14.83 -11.81 11.87
CA LEU A 134 -15.34 -11.67 10.50
C LEU A 134 -14.56 -12.52 9.49
N HIS A 135 -13.23 -12.58 9.61
CA HIS A 135 -12.41 -13.40 8.71
C HIS A 135 -12.69 -14.90 8.90
N MET A 136 -12.94 -15.36 10.14
CA MET A 136 -13.32 -16.75 10.40
C MET A 136 -14.71 -17.07 9.85
N GLN A 137 -15.62 -16.11 9.92
CA GLN A 137 -16.95 -16.28 9.31
C GLN A 137 -16.88 -16.29 7.79
N ALA A 138 -16.03 -15.43 7.20
CA ALA A 138 -15.82 -15.35 5.76
C ALA A 138 -15.16 -16.62 5.18
N ARG A 139 -14.40 -17.38 5.97
CA ARG A 139 -13.83 -18.69 5.55
C ARG A 139 -14.91 -19.76 5.33
N LYS A 140 -16.10 -19.60 5.92
CA LYS A 140 -17.15 -20.61 5.78
C LYS A 140 -17.56 -20.76 4.31
N ARG A 141 -17.43 -21.98 3.81
CA ARG A 141 -17.80 -22.31 2.44
C ARG A 141 -19.29 -22.10 2.18
N PHE A 142 -19.62 -21.52 1.06
CA PHE A 142 -20.99 -21.42 0.55
C PHE A 142 -21.14 -22.26 -0.73
N GLY A 143 -21.69 -23.45 -0.60
CA GLY A 143 -21.77 -24.38 -1.73
C GLY A 143 -20.38 -24.73 -2.28
N ARG A 144 -20.09 -24.32 -3.52
CA ARG A 144 -18.79 -24.48 -4.20
C ARG A 144 -17.98 -23.19 -4.23
N ILE A 145 -18.33 -22.22 -3.40
CA ILE A 145 -17.63 -20.94 -3.29
C ILE A 145 -16.85 -20.91 -1.98
N THR A 146 -15.58 -20.60 -2.09
CA THR A 146 -14.67 -20.34 -0.96
C THR A 146 -13.97 -19.02 -1.16
N ILE A 147 -13.66 -18.31 -0.06
CA ILE A 147 -12.89 -17.06 -0.08
C ILE A 147 -11.44 -17.37 0.23
N ALA A 148 -10.54 -16.89 -0.62
CA ALA A 148 -9.10 -17.12 -0.50
C ALA A 148 -8.34 -15.84 -0.80
N ASN A 149 -7.95 -15.11 0.24
CA ASN A 149 -7.10 -13.92 0.15
C ASN A 149 -6.49 -13.60 1.52
N ALA A 150 -5.62 -12.61 1.58
CA ALA A 150 -4.98 -12.16 2.81
C ALA A 150 -6.00 -11.69 3.88
N ASP A 151 -7.14 -11.07 3.48
CA ASP A 151 -8.20 -10.67 4.42
C ASP A 151 -8.79 -11.87 5.16
N SER A 152 -8.93 -13.02 4.48
CA SER A 152 -9.45 -14.23 5.13
C SER A 152 -8.46 -14.88 6.11
N ALA A 153 -7.19 -14.48 6.07
CA ALA A 153 -6.20 -14.82 7.10
C ALA A 153 -6.10 -13.79 8.22
N ALA A 154 -6.73 -12.62 8.07
CA ALA A 154 -6.50 -11.45 8.90
C ALA A 154 -4.99 -11.10 9.02
N SER A 155 -4.27 -11.22 7.92
CA SER A 155 -2.82 -10.96 7.86
C SER A 155 -2.42 -10.43 6.49
N ALA A 156 -1.81 -9.24 6.45
CA ALA A 156 -1.36 -8.57 5.24
C ALA A 156 -0.02 -9.14 4.72
N MET A 157 0.11 -10.48 4.68
CA MET A 157 1.32 -11.19 4.29
C MET A 157 1.07 -12.09 3.09
N LEU A 158 2.09 -12.22 2.23
CA LEU A 158 2.02 -13.08 1.05
C LEU A 158 1.79 -14.56 1.44
N GLU A 159 2.51 -15.02 2.44
CA GLU A 159 2.43 -16.39 2.97
C GLU A 159 1.00 -16.70 3.42
N ALA A 160 0.39 -15.77 4.15
CA ALA A 160 -0.99 -15.93 4.59
C ALA A 160 -1.98 -16.02 3.42
N ALA A 161 -1.77 -15.24 2.36
CA ALA A 161 -2.59 -15.33 1.15
C ALA A 161 -2.46 -16.69 0.46
N VAL A 162 -1.23 -17.23 0.38
CA VAL A 162 -0.95 -18.57 -0.19
C VAL A 162 -1.62 -19.68 0.63
N GLU A 163 -1.50 -19.63 1.95
CA GLU A 163 -2.16 -20.58 2.86
C GLU A 163 -3.67 -20.58 2.70
N GLN A 164 -4.28 -19.40 2.59
CA GLN A 164 -5.71 -19.30 2.36
C GLN A 164 -6.12 -19.83 0.98
N GLY A 165 -5.28 -19.66 -0.03
CA GLY A 165 -5.48 -20.29 -1.35
C GLY A 165 -5.48 -21.81 -1.27
N TYR A 166 -4.52 -22.40 -0.57
CA TYR A 166 -4.45 -23.84 -0.34
C TYR A 166 -5.68 -24.36 0.44
N ARG A 167 -6.02 -23.69 1.56
CA ARG A 167 -7.22 -24.02 2.35
C ARG A 167 -8.48 -24.02 1.48
N ALA A 168 -8.68 -22.96 0.71
CA ALA A 168 -9.89 -22.79 -0.09
C ALA A 168 -10.07 -23.90 -1.13
N ILE A 169 -8.99 -24.39 -1.72
CA ILE A 169 -9.02 -25.50 -2.69
C ILE A 169 -9.31 -26.81 -1.99
N THR A 170 -8.67 -27.07 -0.84
CA THR A 170 -8.85 -28.34 -0.10
C THR A 170 -10.24 -28.49 0.53
N GLU A 171 -10.92 -27.37 0.81
CA GLU A 171 -12.29 -27.37 1.33
C GLU A 171 -13.37 -27.58 0.24
N LEU A 172 -13.02 -27.49 -1.03
CA LEU A 172 -13.97 -27.76 -2.11
C LEU A 172 -14.31 -29.25 -2.18
N PRO A 173 -15.58 -29.61 -2.35
CA PRO A 173 -15.96 -31.01 -2.52
C PRO A 173 -15.41 -31.50 -3.88
N VAL A 174 -14.79 -32.65 -3.86
CA VAL A 174 -14.38 -33.40 -5.06
C VAL A 174 -15.60 -33.89 -5.83
#